data_6d056046fa2955dff1534ba29a82a0b3
#
_entry.id   6d056046fa2955dff1534ba29a82a0b3
#
_cell.length_a   1.000
_cell.length_b   1.000
_cell.length_c   1.000
_cell.angle_alpha   90.00
_cell.angle_beta   90.00
_cell.angle_gamma   90.00
#
_symmetry.space_group_name_H-M   'P 1'
#
loop_
_entity.id
_entity.type
_entity.pdbx_description
1 polymer ?
#
loop_
_entity_poly.entity_id
_entity_poly.type
_entity_poly.pdbx_seq_one_letter_code
_entity_poly.pdbx_strand_id
1 'polypeptide(L)'
;MSTEENVRIVKDFFLAMGRGNREGLLALSAEDIEWIIPGHDWPLAGVHRGHAGLIAFLQKASETVETSFPGPPEYVAQGDRVLMIGSAKGRIKATDKTWEDHWVFAITVRDAKVANIREYIDTQALARASEMDGSRVRASNSGGHSI
;
A
#
# COMPACT_ATOMS: atom_id res chain seq x y z
N MET A 1 10.81 23.33 -3.35
CA MET A 1 10.86 22.86 -1.96
C MET A 1 12.11 22.02 -1.76
N SER A 2 12.65 22.01 -0.56
CA SER A 2 13.82 21.20 -0.24
C SER A 2 13.45 19.72 -0.14
N THR A 3 14.45 18.86 -0.28
CA THR A 3 14.23 17.43 -0.09
C THR A 3 13.81 17.12 1.34
N GLU A 4 14.33 17.88 2.32
CA GLU A 4 13.95 17.73 3.73
C GLU A 4 12.47 18.05 3.95
N GLU A 5 11.97 19.11 3.31
CA GLU A 5 10.55 19.44 3.37
C GLU A 5 9.69 18.35 2.72
N ASN A 6 10.16 17.80 1.60
CA ASN A 6 9.44 16.72 0.91
C ASN A 6 9.37 15.46 1.77
N VAL A 7 10.46 15.12 2.46
CA VAL A 7 10.45 13.99 3.40
C VAL A 7 9.46 14.26 4.54
N ARG A 8 9.42 15.49 5.06
CA ARG A 8 8.48 15.86 6.11
C ARG A 8 7.04 15.66 5.65
N ILE A 9 6.72 16.11 4.43
CA ILE A 9 5.38 15.95 3.87
C ILE A 9 4.99 14.47 3.79
N VAL A 10 5.90 13.62 3.32
CA VAL A 10 5.65 12.18 3.24
C VAL A 10 5.43 11.59 4.64
N LYS A 11 6.24 11.97 5.62
CA LYS A 11 6.07 11.50 7.00
C LYS A 11 4.72 11.91 7.56
N ASP A 12 4.34 13.17 7.36
CA ASP A 12 3.06 13.69 7.86
C ASP A 12 1.88 13.00 7.19
N PHE A 13 2.01 12.69 5.90
CA PHE A 13 0.99 11.97 5.13
C PHE A 13 0.73 10.59 5.77
N PHE A 14 1.77 9.80 5.98
CA PHE A 14 1.60 8.46 6.57
C PHE A 14 1.21 8.52 8.04
N LEU A 15 1.62 9.54 8.77
CA LEU A 15 1.20 9.73 10.14
C LEU A 15 -0.30 10.02 10.23
N ALA A 16 -0.82 10.90 9.36
CA ALA A 16 -2.25 11.18 9.30
C ALA A 16 -3.03 9.92 8.95
N MET A 17 -2.53 9.12 8.00
CA MET A 17 -3.14 7.86 7.63
C MET A 17 -3.21 6.89 8.82
N GLY A 18 -2.10 6.72 9.53
CA GLY A 18 -2.03 5.80 10.67
C GLY A 18 -2.92 6.23 11.84
N ARG A 19 -3.22 7.53 11.95
CA ARG A 19 -4.08 8.06 13.01
C ARG A 19 -5.56 8.10 12.62
N GLY A 20 -5.89 7.72 11.38
CA GLY A 20 -7.25 7.85 10.88
C GLY A 20 -7.69 9.29 10.71
N ASN A 21 -6.75 10.22 10.57
CA ASN A 21 -7.04 11.64 10.38
C ASN A 21 -7.30 11.90 8.89
N ARG A 22 -8.53 11.64 8.46
CA ARG A 22 -8.93 11.77 7.06
C ARG A 22 -8.71 13.19 6.52
N GLU A 23 -9.12 14.19 7.29
CA GLU A 23 -8.99 15.57 6.86
C GLU A 23 -7.53 15.96 6.65
N GLY A 24 -6.66 15.61 7.62
CA GLY A 24 -5.24 15.88 7.50
C GLY A 24 -4.59 15.13 6.34
N LEU A 25 -5.01 13.89 6.09
CA LEU A 25 -4.51 13.10 4.99
C LEU A 25 -4.88 13.73 3.64
N LEU A 26 -6.13 14.13 3.46
CA LEU A 26 -6.58 14.75 2.22
C LEU A 26 -5.93 16.12 1.99
N ALA A 27 -5.66 16.87 3.05
CA ALA A 27 -4.96 18.15 2.93
C ALA A 27 -3.53 17.98 2.41
N LEU A 28 -2.91 16.82 2.65
CA LEU A 28 -1.56 16.50 2.19
C LEU A 28 -1.55 15.72 0.86
N SER A 29 -2.71 15.49 0.27
CA SER A 29 -2.86 14.71 -0.96
C SER A 29 -3.27 15.63 -2.10
N ALA A 30 -2.58 15.52 -3.24
CA ALA A 30 -3.00 16.22 -4.45
C ALA A 30 -4.41 15.74 -4.82
N GLU A 31 -5.19 16.61 -5.45
CA GLU A 31 -6.56 16.25 -5.85
C GLU A 31 -6.56 15.09 -6.85
N ASP A 32 -5.51 15.02 -7.68
CA ASP A 32 -5.34 13.99 -8.69
C ASP A 32 -4.34 12.91 -8.25
N ILE A 33 -4.17 12.71 -6.96
CA ILE A 33 -3.23 11.71 -6.43
C ILE A 33 -3.47 10.34 -7.07
N GLU A 34 -2.36 9.64 -7.35
CA GLU A 34 -2.42 8.24 -7.79
C GLU A 34 -1.61 7.37 -6.85
N TRP A 35 -2.19 6.29 -6.41
CA TRP A 35 -1.50 5.27 -5.62
C TRP A 35 -1.54 3.97 -6.41
N ILE A 36 -0.37 3.50 -6.83
CA ILE A 36 -0.23 2.37 -7.74
C ILE A 36 0.32 1.18 -6.96
N ILE A 37 -0.47 0.11 -6.90
CA ILE A 37 -0.12 -1.11 -6.19
C ILE A 37 0.00 -2.22 -7.23
N PRO A 38 1.20 -2.84 -7.35
CA PRO A 38 1.44 -3.87 -8.37
C PRO A 38 0.80 -5.20 -8.00
N GLY A 39 0.80 -6.11 -8.96
CA GLY A 39 0.30 -7.46 -8.77
C GLY A 39 -1.03 -7.69 -9.45
N HIS A 40 -1.49 -8.94 -9.42
CA HIS A 40 -2.72 -9.35 -10.07
C HIS A 40 -3.64 -10.12 -9.15
N ASP A 41 -3.11 -10.97 -8.32
CA ASP A 41 -3.89 -11.97 -7.59
C ASP A 41 -4.02 -11.62 -6.11
N TRP A 42 -4.15 -10.33 -5.82
CA TRP A 42 -4.43 -9.91 -4.46
C TRP A 42 -5.31 -8.65 -4.47
N PRO A 43 -6.15 -8.48 -3.42
CA PRO A 43 -7.28 -7.56 -3.51
C PRO A 43 -6.93 -6.08 -3.67
N LEU A 44 -5.76 -5.64 -3.20
CA LEU A 44 -5.43 -4.22 -3.21
C LEU A 44 -4.68 -3.79 -4.48
N ALA A 45 -4.33 -4.73 -5.36
CA ALA A 45 -3.63 -4.41 -6.61
C ALA A 45 -4.46 -3.48 -7.48
N GLY A 46 -3.79 -2.54 -8.15
CA GLY A 46 -4.45 -1.62 -9.07
C GLY A 46 -4.01 -0.19 -8.88
N VAL A 47 -4.67 0.72 -9.56
CA VAL A 47 -4.42 2.15 -9.49
C VAL A 47 -5.59 2.82 -8.80
N HIS A 48 -5.30 3.50 -7.69
CA HIS A 48 -6.30 4.21 -6.89
C HIS A 48 -6.11 5.71 -7.12
N ARG A 49 -7.12 6.38 -7.66
CA ARG A 49 -7.00 7.77 -8.14
C ARG A 49 -7.88 8.73 -7.39
N GLY A 50 -7.32 9.93 -7.13
CA GLY A 50 -8.02 11.05 -6.53
C GLY A 50 -8.32 10.83 -5.06
N HIS A 51 -8.91 11.84 -4.44
CA HIS A 51 -9.29 11.75 -3.02
C HIS A 51 -10.29 10.62 -2.78
N ALA A 52 -11.28 10.48 -3.66
CA ALA A 52 -12.28 9.42 -3.53
C ALA A 52 -11.63 8.03 -3.65
N GLY A 53 -10.72 7.85 -4.62
CA GLY A 53 -10.00 6.60 -4.79
C GLY A 53 -9.09 6.27 -3.61
N LEU A 54 -8.45 7.29 -3.04
CA LEU A 54 -7.60 7.12 -1.86
C LEU A 54 -8.43 6.64 -0.67
N ILE A 55 -9.56 7.27 -0.41
CA ILE A 55 -10.43 6.89 0.71
C ILE A 55 -11.00 5.49 0.50
N ALA A 56 -11.44 5.16 -0.71
CA ALA A 56 -11.97 3.83 -1.02
C ALA A 56 -10.89 2.75 -0.84
N PHE A 57 -9.65 3.05 -1.26
CA PHE A 57 -8.53 2.15 -1.07
C PHE A 57 -8.25 1.89 0.41
N LEU A 58 -8.20 2.95 1.22
CA LEU A 58 -7.91 2.80 2.66
C LEU A 58 -9.02 2.02 3.37
N GLN A 59 -10.27 2.24 2.98
CA GLN A 59 -11.39 1.47 3.50
C GLN A 59 -11.23 -0.02 3.16
N LYS A 60 -10.93 -0.32 1.90
CA LYS A 60 -10.72 -1.69 1.46
C LYS A 60 -9.53 -2.33 2.15
N ALA A 61 -8.44 -1.57 2.33
CA ALA A 61 -7.25 -2.07 3.01
C ALA A 61 -7.55 -2.46 4.45
N SER A 62 -8.32 -1.64 5.17
CA SER A 62 -8.68 -1.93 6.55
C SER A 62 -9.52 -3.21 6.68
N GLU A 63 -10.28 -3.55 5.64
CA GLU A 63 -11.12 -4.75 5.61
C GLU A 63 -10.35 -5.99 5.13
N THR A 64 -9.23 -5.80 4.45
CA THR A 64 -8.52 -6.87 3.75
C THR A 64 -7.31 -7.37 4.52
N VAL A 65 -6.53 -6.47 5.10
CA VAL A 65 -5.24 -6.83 5.72
C VAL A 65 -5.09 -6.23 7.11
N GLU A 66 -4.31 -6.91 7.93
CA GLU A 66 -3.71 -6.36 9.13
C GLU A 66 -2.21 -6.29 8.88
N THR A 67 -1.62 -5.12 9.03
CA THR A 67 -0.21 -4.92 8.75
C THR A 67 0.48 -4.31 9.95
N SER A 68 1.68 -4.79 10.25
CA SER A 68 2.55 -4.19 11.26
C SER A 68 3.92 -3.92 10.64
N PHE A 69 4.59 -2.90 11.16
CA PHE A 69 5.89 -2.48 10.68
C PHE A 69 6.89 -2.66 11.83
N PRO A 70 7.91 -3.51 11.66
CA PRO A 70 8.84 -3.83 12.77
C PRO A 70 9.74 -2.67 13.18
N GLY A 71 9.84 -1.64 12.36
CA GLY A 71 10.64 -0.47 12.68
C GLY A 71 10.32 0.69 11.75
N PRO A 72 10.92 1.87 12.00
CA PRO A 72 10.70 3.02 11.13
C PRO A 72 11.35 2.78 9.77
N PRO A 73 10.75 3.32 8.69
CA PRO A 73 11.35 3.21 7.36
C PRO A 73 12.53 4.14 7.20
N GLU A 74 13.35 3.83 6.22
CA GLU A 74 14.43 4.70 5.76
C GLU A 74 13.90 5.60 4.65
N TYR A 75 14.39 6.85 4.58
CA TYR A 75 13.98 7.79 3.54
C TYR A 75 15.20 8.21 2.72
N VAL A 76 15.05 8.18 1.39
CA VAL A 76 16.06 8.69 0.45
C VAL A 76 15.33 9.66 -0.46
N ALA A 77 15.83 10.90 -0.56
CA ALA A 77 15.13 11.94 -1.31
C ALA A 77 16.05 12.62 -2.31
N GLN A 78 15.51 12.92 -3.48
CA GLN A 78 16.20 13.68 -4.51
C GLN A 78 15.15 14.45 -5.33
N GLY A 79 15.32 15.76 -5.46
CA GLY A 79 14.35 16.58 -6.16
C GLY A 79 12.97 16.47 -5.52
N ASP A 80 11.96 16.18 -6.33
CA ASP A 80 10.59 16.01 -5.89
C ASP A 80 10.25 14.55 -5.53
N ARG A 81 11.25 13.66 -5.53
CA ARG A 81 11.06 12.23 -5.26
C ARG A 81 11.54 11.85 -3.88
N VAL A 82 10.73 11.06 -3.21
CA VAL A 82 11.09 10.46 -1.91
C VAL A 82 10.90 8.96 -2.02
N LEU A 83 11.96 8.21 -1.72
CA LEU A 83 11.86 6.75 -1.58
C LEU A 83 11.71 6.44 -0.09
N MET A 84 10.71 5.65 0.23
CA MET A 84 10.48 5.17 1.59
C MET A 84 10.72 3.67 1.56
N ILE A 85 11.68 3.21 2.36
CA ILE A 85 12.18 1.83 2.31
C ILE A 85 11.94 1.18 3.66
N GLY A 86 11.30 0.03 3.66
CA GLY A 86 10.97 -0.62 4.92
C GLY A 86 10.61 -2.08 4.76
N SER A 87 10.07 -2.64 5.85
CA SER A 87 9.56 -4.00 5.86
C SER A 87 8.24 -4.03 6.60
N ALA A 88 7.47 -5.06 6.35
CA ALA A 88 6.16 -5.23 6.95
C ALA A 88 5.88 -6.71 7.19
N LYS A 89 5.02 -6.97 8.15
CA LYS A 89 4.42 -8.28 8.39
C LYS A 89 2.92 -8.08 8.40
N GLY A 90 2.20 -9.04 7.88
CA GLY A 90 0.77 -8.90 7.87
C GLY A 90 0.03 -10.21 7.76
N ARG A 91 -1.29 -10.07 7.77
CA ARG A 91 -2.22 -11.19 7.67
C ARG A 91 -3.36 -10.76 6.75
N ILE A 92 -3.70 -11.63 5.82
CA ILE A 92 -4.88 -11.44 4.98
C ILE A 92 -6.09 -11.94 5.77
N LYS A 93 -7.05 -11.07 6.03
CA LYS A 93 -8.18 -11.39 6.91
C LYS A 93 -9.05 -12.53 6.38
N ALA A 94 -9.27 -12.56 5.07
CA ALA A 94 -10.15 -13.57 4.46
C ALA A 94 -9.57 -14.99 4.54
N THR A 95 -8.26 -15.14 4.50
CA THR A 95 -7.60 -16.45 4.48
C THR A 95 -6.93 -16.80 5.80
N ASP A 96 -6.70 -15.80 6.64
CA ASP A 96 -5.91 -15.90 7.89
C ASP A 96 -4.44 -16.26 7.63
N LYS A 97 -3.97 -16.13 6.39
CA LYS A 97 -2.58 -16.40 6.04
C LYS A 97 -1.72 -15.17 6.26
N THR A 98 -0.47 -15.40 6.68
CA THR A 98 0.47 -14.32 6.95
C THR A 98 1.45 -14.15 5.80
N TRP A 99 2.08 -12.96 5.75
CA TRP A 99 3.11 -12.64 4.79
C TRP A 99 4.13 -11.70 5.43
N GLU A 100 5.34 -11.71 4.86
CA GLU A 100 6.39 -10.75 5.20
C GLU A 100 6.89 -10.14 3.91
N ASP A 101 7.35 -8.90 3.99
CA ASP A 101 7.69 -8.12 2.81
C ASP A 101 8.76 -7.10 3.12
N HIS A 102 9.70 -6.93 2.18
CA HIS A 102 10.60 -5.78 2.13
C HIS A 102 10.10 -4.93 0.97
N TRP A 103 9.79 -3.66 1.24
CA TRP A 103 9.11 -2.82 0.27
C TRP A 103 9.82 -1.50 0.06
N VAL A 104 9.58 -0.91 -1.11
CA VAL A 104 9.98 0.46 -1.44
C VAL A 104 8.75 1.15 -2.00
N PHE A 105 8.43 2.32 -1.44
CA PHE A 105 7.42 3.21 -2.02
C PHE A 105 8.15 4.36 -2.68
N ALA A 106 7.95 4.54 -3.98
CA ALA A 106 8.48 5.67 -4.74
C ALA A 106 7.39 6.75 -4.77
N ILE A 107 7.69 7.88 -4.16
CA ILE A 107 6.69 8.92 -3.91
C ILE A 107 7.10 10.21 -4.60
N THR A 108 6.16 10.87 -5.26
CA THR A 108 6.37 12.19 -5.85
C THR A 108 5.59 13.21 -5.03
N VAL A 109 6.28 14.28 -4.63
CA VAL A 109 5.68 15.42 -3.93
C VAL A 109 5.61 16.59 -4.90
N ARG A 110 4.42 17.20 -5.06
CA ARG A 110 4.20 18.31 -5.95
C ARG A 110 3.34 19.34 -5.22
N ASP A 111 3.80 20.59 -5.22
CA ASP A 111 3.08 21.69 -4.56
C ASP A 111 2.76 21.38 -3.11
N ALA A 112 3.76 20.85 -2.39
CA ALA A 112 3.67 20.49 -0.97
C ALA A 112 2.63 19.40 -0.68
N LYS A 113 2.29 18.57 -1.67
CA LYS A 113 1.32 17.49 -1.53
C LYS A 113 1.83 16.22 -2.17
N VAL A 114 1.44 15.09 -1.61
CA VAL A 114 1.76 13.79 -2.20
C VAL A 114 0.90 13.62 -3.45
N ALA A 115 1.57 13.47 -4.60
CA ALA A 115 0.90 13.40 -5.89
C ALA A 115 0.90 11.99 -6.47
N ASN A 116 1.92 11.17 -6.15
CA ASN A 116 2.03 9.83 -6.71
C ASN A 116 2.74 8.93 -5.72
N ILE A 117 2.22 7.74 -5.53
CA ILE A 117 2.86 6.68 -4.76
C ILE A 117 2.86 5.43 -5.62
N ARG A 118 4.04 4.87 -5.88
CA ARG A 118 4.16 3.57 -6.54
C ARG A 118 4.84 2.62 -5.58
N GLU A 119 4.16 1.51 -5.27
CA GLU A 119 4.71 0.49 -4.39
C GLU A 119 5.53 -0.52 -5.17
N TYR A 120 6.63 -0.96 -4.57
CA TYR A 120 7.43 -2.10 -5.01
C TYR A 120 7.42 -3.07 -3.83
N ILE A 121 6.68 -4.15 -3.97
CA ILE A 121 6.35 -5.07 -2.88
C ILE A 121 6.48 -6.51 -3.37
N ASP A 122 6.50 -7.45 -2.44
CA ASP A 122 6.54 -8.88 -2.80
C ASP A 122 5.13 -9.33 -3.19
N THR A 123 4.81 -9.16 -4.47
CA THR A 123 3.48 -9.50 -5.00
C THR A 123 3.18 -10.98 -4.93
N GLN A 124 4.21 -11.83 -5.03
CA GLN A 124 4.03 -13.27 -4.93
C GLN A 124 3.61 -13.69 -3.52
N ALA A 125 4.25 -13.11 -2.50
CA ALA A 125 3.88 -13.39 -1.11
C ALA A 125 2.44 -12.98 -0.82
N LEU A 126 2.04 -11.81 -1.32
CA LEU A 126 0.68 -11.30 -1.14
C LEU A 126 -0.35 -12.14 -1.89
N ALA A 127 -0.03 -12.56 -3.11
CA ALA A 127 -0.91 -13.42 -3.89
C ALA A 127 -1.11 -14.77 -3.20
N ARG A 128 -0.03 -15.38 -2.70
CA ARG A 128 -0.11 -16.65 -1.97
C ARG A 128 -0.93 -16.52 -0.70
N ALA A 129 -0.73 -15.46 0.07
CA ALA A 129 -1.48 -15.24 1.30
C ALA A 129 -2.96 -14.97 1.03
N SER A 130 -3.29 -14.45 -0.16
CA SER A 130 -4.66 -14.17 -0.56
C SER A 130 -5.39 -15.37 -1.13
N GLU A 131 -4.68 -16.48 -1.38
CA GLU A 131 -5.24 -17.68 -2.00
C GLU A 131 -6.08 -18.46 -1.01
N MET A 132 -7.32 -18.74 -1.38
CA MET A 132 -8.23 -19.50 -0.53
C MET A 132 -7.90 -21.00 -0.59
N ASP A 133 -7.92 -21.67 0.55
CA ASP A 133 -7.72 -23.12 0.58
C ASP A 133 -8.90 -23.79 -0.13
N GLY A 134 -8.57 -24.80 -0.96
CA GLY A 134 -9.55 -25.50 -1.76
C GLY A 134 -9.87 -24.86 -3.09
N SER A 135 -9.32 -23.74 -3.39
CA SER A 135 -9.52 -23.08 -4.68
C SER A 135 -8.69 -23.70 -5.79
N ARG A 136 -7.90 -24.70 -5.46
CA ARG A 136 -7.04 -25.38 -6.40
C ARG A 136 -7.66 -26.59 -6.98
N VAL A 137 -7.72 -26.77 -6.69
CA VAL A 137 -8.12 -27.71 -6.92
C VAL A 137 -8.58 -27.98 -7.48
N ARG A 138 -8.48 -28.12 -7.47
CA ARG A 138 -8.95 -28.13 -7.82
C ARG A 138 -8.92 -28.33 -7.94
N ALA A 139 -8.72 -28.61 -7.98
CA ALA A 139 -8.95 -28.56 -7.93
C ALA A 139 -8.86 -28.87 -7.58
N SER A 140 -8.65 -29.48 -7.61
CA SER A 140 -9.11 -29.72 -7.18
C SER A 140 -9.58 -29.75 -6.92
N ASN A 141 -9.76 -30.31 -7.23
CA ASN A 141 -10.64 -30.32 -7.00
C ASN A 141 -11.22 -30.08 -7.07
N SER A 142 -11.34 -30.58 -7.30
CA SER A 142 -12.07 -30.36 -7.32
C SER A 142 -12.29 -29.78 -7.53
N GLY A 143 -12.28 -30.18 -7.65
CA GLY A 143 -12.50 -29.64 -7.75
C GLY A 143 -12.22 -28.71 -7.87
N GLY A 144 -11.99 -28.58 -8.05
CA GLY A 144 -11.84 -27.82 -8.14
C GLY A 144 -11.23 -26.89 -8.21
N HIS A 145 -10.93 -26.35 -8.62
CA HIS A 145 -10.50 -25.49 -8.66
C HIS A 145 -9.85 -24.59 -8.84
N SER A 146 -9.84 -24.37 -8.98
CA SER A 146 -9.27 -23.80 -9.15
C SER A 146 -8.73 -22.97 -9.08
N ILE A 147 -7.93 -22.56 -9.41
CA ILE A 147 -7.67 -22.01 -9.24
C ILE A 147 -7.41 -21.63 -9.43
#